data_9a9d308dfe9ab468192b4f4c799fc3cc
#
_entry.id   9a9d308dfe9ab468192b4f4c799fc3cc
#
_cell.length_a   1.000
_cell.length_b   1.000
_cell.length_c   1.000
_cell.angle_alpha   90.00
_cell.angle_beta   90.00
_cell.angle_gamma   90.00
#
_symmetry.space_group_name_H-M   'P 1'
#
loop_
_entity.id
_entity.type
_entity.pdbx_description
1 polymer ?
#
loop_
_entity_poly.entity_id
_entity_poly.type
_entity_poly.pdbx_seq_one_letter_code
_entity_poly.pdbx_strand_id
1 'polypeptide(L)'
;RTGMRLDNSRTVSVRNGVAIIPVVGPVFRYANLFTEISGATSTQVLATDLQTALDDPKISAIILNIDSPGGVAAGINELADQIHAARDRKRVVAYIGGTGASAAYWIASAASEIVMDETALAGSIGVVVEAVVGGEETNGRKRYQIVSRNAPNKRVDLATEEGRAKVGETVDAMGDVFVAKVARNLGVEPEHVPEMGDFGGLRVGAAA
;
A
#
# COMPACT_ATOMS: atom_id res chain seq x y z
N ARG A 1 -11.36 25.05 -9.97
CA ARG A 1 -12.76 24.56 -9.93
C ARG A 1 -12.72 23.19 -9.32
N THR A 2 -13.32 23.03 -8.13
CA THR A 2 -13.52 21.73 -7.47
C THR A 2 -14.39 20.84 -8.36
N GLY A 3 -14.00 19.59 -8.59
CA GLY A 3 -14.82 18.61 -9.31
C GLY A 3 -16.13 18.32 -8.58
N MET A 4 -17.13 17.81 -9.28
CA MET A 4 -18.36 17.31 -8.66
C MET A 4 -18.06 15.97 -7.97
N ARG A 5 -18.71 15.72 -6.84
CA ARG A 5 -18.61 14.42 -6.15
C ARG A 5 -19.31 13.35 -6.98
N LEU A 6 -18.74 12.17 -7.08
CA LEU A 6 -19.40 11.02 -7.71
C LEU A 6 -20.48 10.46 -6.77
N ASP A 7 -21.68 10.26 -7.29
CA ASP A 7 -22.77 9.66 -6.51
C ASP A 7 -22.38 8.26 -6.02
N ASN A 8 -22.82 7.92 -4.82
CA ASN A 8 -22.52 6.64 -4.14
C ASN A 8 -21.02 6.37 -3.84
N SER A 9 -20.14 7.36 -4.04
CA SER A 9 -18.76 7.28 -3.62
C SER A 9 -18.51 8.04 -2.32
N ARG A 10 -17.39 7.71 -1.63
CA ARG A 10 -16.99 8.43 -0.40
C ARG A 10 -16.01 9.55 -0.67
N THR A 11 -15.05 9.33 -1.57
CA THR A 11 -13.92 10.25 -1.77
C THR A 11 -13.75 10.74 -3.19
N VAL A 12 -14.47 10.16 -4.14
CA VAL A 12 -14.29 10.43 -5.59
C VAL A 12 -14.83 11.79 -5.99
N SER A 13 -14.00 12.55 -6.68
CA SER A 13 -14.42 13.74 -7.43
C SER A 13 -14.39 13.47 -8.94
N VAL A 14 -15.31 14.08 -9.70
CA VAL A 14 -15.38 13.91 -11.14
C VAL A 14 -15.08 15.23 -11.83
N ARG A 15 -14.21 15.17 -12.84
CA ARG A 15 -13.90 16.31 -13.69
C ARG A 15 -13.85 15.87 -15.17
N ASN A 16 -14.69 16.42 -15.98
CA ASN A 16 -14.77 16.14 -17.42
C ASN A 16 -14.89 14.63 -17.74
N GLY A 17 -15.71 13.88 -16.97
CA GLY A 17 -15.86 12.44 -17.16
C GLY A 17 -14.69 11.59 -16.63
N VAL A 18 -13.75 12.19 -15.91
CA VAL A 18 -12.65 11.48 -15.24
C VAL A 18 -12.91 11.43 -13.74
N ALA A 19 -12.91 10.24 -13.17
CA ALA A 19 -12.98 10.04 -11.73
C ALA A 19 -11.58 10.22 -11.12
N ILE A 20 -11.48 11.02 -10.07
CA ILE A 20 -10.25 11.26 -9.32
C ILE A 20 -10.44 10.68 -7.92
N ILE A 21 -9.68 9.65 -7.62
CA ILE A 21 -9.72 8.92 -6.34
C ILE A 21 -8.45 9.26 -5.55
N PRO A 22 -8.55 9.90 -4.38
CA PRO A 22 -7.39 10.25 -3.58
C PRO A 22 -6.82 9.00 -2.86
N VAL A 23 -5.49 8.90 -2.86
CA VAL A 23 -4.70 7.96 -2.07
C VAL A 23 -3.71 8.78 -1.26
N VAL A 24 -4.16 9.28 -0.10
CA VAL A 24 -3.44 10.29 0.67
C VAL A 24 -3.15 9.78 2.09
N GLY A 25 -1.98 10.14 2.62
CA GLY A 25 -1.56 9.77 3.97
C GLY A 25 -1.34 8.25 4.13
N PRO A 26 -1.20 7.75 5.37
CA PRO A 26 -0.99 6.34 5.64
C PRO A 26 -2.16 5.47 5.15
N VAL A 27 -1.84 4.28 4.64
CA VAL A 27 -2.82 3.33 4.11
C VAL A 27 -3.13 2.25 5.15
N PHE A 28 -4.41 2.02 5.39
CA PHE A 28 -4.94 1.00 6.29
C PHE A 28 -5.98 0.12 5.59
N ARG A 29 -6.25 -1.08 6.13
CA ARG A 29 -7.27 -1.96 5.55
C ARG A 29 -8.68 -1.40 5.74
N TYR A 30 -9.02 -1.01 6.94
CA TYR A 30 -10.38 -0.61 7.33
C TYR A 30 -10.48 0.87 7.64
N ALA A 31 -11.60 1.47 7.23
CA ALA A 31 -11.98 2.80 7.67
C ALA A 31 -12.42 2.75 9.15
N ASN A 32 -11.95 3.70 9.91
CA ASN A 32 -12.38 3.95 11.29
C ASN A 32 -12.33 5.46 11.57
N LEU A 33 -12.80 5.86 12.75
CA LEU A 33 -12.80 7.28 13.13
C LEU A 33 -11.42 7.94 13.03
N PHE A 34 -10.36 7.20 13.32
CA PHE A 34 -8.99 7.70 13.21
C PHE A 34 -8.61 7.99 11.75
N THR A 35 -8.94 7.09 10.80
CA THR A 35 -8.65 7.32 9.38
C THR A 35 -9.46 8.49 8.82
N GLU A 36 -10.68 8.70 9.28
CA GLU A 36 -11.52 9.83 8.87
C GLU A 36 -10.97 11.17 9.37
N ILE A 37 -10.48 11.23 10.61
CA ILE A 37 -9.91 12.44 11.20
C ILE A 37 -8.50 12.74 10.68
N SER A 38 -7.66 11.71 10.49
CA SER A 38 -6.26 11.86 10.07
C SER A 38 -6.09 12.05 8.56
N GLY A 39 -7.12 11.89 7.76
CA GLY A 39 -7.04 11.92 6.30
C GLY A 39 -6.34 10.70 5.70
N ALA A 40 -6.24 9.60 6.44
CA ALA A 40 -5.63 8.37 5.98
C ALA A 40 -6.51 7.63 4.98
N THR A 41 -5.90 6.85 4.09
CA THR A 41 -6.58 6.05 3.08
C THR A 41 -6.98 4.68 3.63
N SER A 42 -8.22 4.25 3.37
CA SER A 42 -8.68 2.88 3.60
C SER A 42 -8.76 2.11 2.29
N THR A 43 -8.12 0.92 2.21
CA THR A 43 -8.18 0.08 1.00
C THR A 43 -9.61 -0.40 0.73
N GLN A 44 -10.42 -0.62 1.76
CA GLN A 44 -11.83 -0.99 1.61
C GLN A 44 -12.66 0.13 0.98
N VAL A 45 -12.48 1.38 1.43
CA VAL A 45 -13.14 2.55 0.85
C VAL A 45 -12.70 2.76 -0.59
N LEU A 46 -11.39 2.68 -0.84
CA LEU A 46 -10.83 2.87 -2.16
C LEU A 46 -11.33 1.80 -3.15
N ALA A 47 -11.42 0.54 -2.73
CA ALA A 47 -12.00 -0.54 -3.54
C ALA A 47 -13.48 -0.27 -3.91
N THR A 48 -14.27 0.22 -2.96
CA THR A 48 -15.67 0.60 -3.22
C THR A 48 -15.77 1.78 -4.19
N ASP A 49 -14.95 2.80 -3.98
CA ASP A 49 -14.90 4.00 -4.83
C ASP A 49 -14.43 3.67 -6.25
N LEU A 50 -13.43 2.78 -6.40
CA LEU A 50 -12.96 2.25 -7.67
C LEU A 50 -14.12 1.53 -8.41
N GLN A 51 -14.82 0.63 -7.72
CA GLN A 51 -15.93 -0.12 -8.33
C GLN A 51 -17.05 0.83 -8.77
N THR A 52 -17.41 1.82 -7.94
CA THR A 52 -18.41 2.83 -8.27
C THR A 52 -18.02 3.61 -9.53
N ALA A 53 -16.75 4.01 -9.66
CA ALA A 53 -16.26 4.70 -10.85
C ALA A 53 -16.22 3.79 -12.08
N LEU A 54 -15.94 2.50 -11.91
CA LEU A 54 -15.95 1.51 -13.01
C LEU A 54 -17.36 1.26 -13.55
N ASP A 55 -18.37 1.29 -12.69
CA ASP A 55 -19.75 0.97 -13.05
C ASP A 55 -20.51 2.19 -13.61
N ASP A 56 -20.06 3.42 -13.37
CA ASP A 56 -20.69 4.61 -13.91
C ASP A 56 -20.34 4.80 -15.40
N PRO A 57 -21.32 4.73 -16.33
CA PRO A 57 -21.07 4.90 -17.77
C PRO A 57 -20.61 6.31 -18.16
N LYS A 58 -20.79 7.31 -17.29
CA LYS A 58 -20.32 8.69 -17.52
C LYS A 58 -18.83 8.87 -17.23
N ILE A 59 -18.20 7.88 -16.57
CA ILE A 59 -16.78 7.91 -16.27
C ILE A 59 -16.02 7.19 -17.38
N SER A 60 -15.12 7.90 -18.05
CA SER A 60 -14.31 7.39 -19.15
C SER A 60 -12.91 6.91 -18.71
N ALA A 61 -12.38 7.48 -17.63
CA ALA A 61 -11.07 7.14 -17.07
C ALA A 61 -11.02 7.41 -15.56
N ILE A 62 -10.03 6.83 -14.90
CA ILE A 62 -9.83 6.94 -13.46
C ILE A 62 -8.40 7.43 -13.21
N ILE A 63 -8.25 8.40 -12.31
CA ILE A 63 -6.96 8.85 -11.78
C ILE A 63 -6.89 8.48 -10.30
N LEU A 64 -5.88 7.73 -9.92
CA LEU A 64 -5.47 7.56 -8.52
C LEU A 64 -4.51 8.71 -8.19
N ASN A 65 -4.97 9.67 -7.41
CA ASN A 65 -4.17 10.83 -7.02
C ASN A 65 -3.42 10.53 -5.73
N ILE A 66 -2.12 10.25 -5.84
CA ILE A 66 -1.31 9.63 -4.80
C ILE A 66 -0.37 10.64 -4.15
N ASP A 67 -0.49 10.74 -2.82
CA ASP A 67 0.47 11.39 -1.93
C ASP A 67 0.49 10.64 -0.58
N SER A 68 1.23 9.52 -0.55
CA SER A 68 1.18 8.56 0.55
C SER A 68 2.53 7.89 0.79
N PRO A 69 2.96 7.78 2.04
CA PRO A 69 4.17 7.03 2.42
C PRO A 69 3.98 5.50 2.38
N GLY A 70 2.77 5.03 2.08
CA GLY A 70 2.40 3.64 2.22
C GLY A 70 1.66 3.34 3.53
N GLY A 71 1.76 2.13 4.04
CA GLY A 71 1.05 1.74 5.26
C GLY A 71 1.08 0.24 5.51
N VAL A 72 0.04 -0.30 6.14
CA VAL A 72 -0.02 -1.72 6.51
C VAL A 72 -0.16 -2.62 5.28
N ALA A 73 0.53 -3.76 5.28
CA ALA A 73 0.51 -4.71 4.16
C ALA A 73 -0.88 -5.33 3.91
N ALA A 74 -1.69 -5.45 4.96
CA ALA A 74 -3.01 -6.09 4.87
C ALA A 74 -3.98 -5.30 3.96
N GLY A 75 -4.53 -5.98 2.95
CA GLY A 75 -5.49 -5.42 2.00
C GLY A 75 -4.87 -4.76 0.75
N ILE A 76 -3.55 -4.57 0.72
CA ILE A 76 -2.89 -3.93 -0.43
C ILE A 76 -2.91 -4.84 -1.66
N ASN A 77 -2.55 -6.12 -1.49
CA ASN A 77 -2.52 -7.06 -2.60
C ASN A 77 -3.91 -7.20 -3.26
N GLU A 78 -4.96 -7.33 -2.46
CA GLU A 78 -6.34 -7.44 -2.95
C GLU A 78 -6.75 -6.19 -3.74
N LEU A 79 -6.44 -5.00 -3.22
CA LEU A 79 -6.73 -3.74 -3.89
C LEU A 79 -5.92 -3.58 -5.19
N ALA A 80 -4.62 -3.88 -5.16
CA ALA A 80 -3.77 -3.80 -6.34
C ALA A 80 -4.24 -4.77 -7.44
N ASP A 81 -4.67 -5.98 -7.09
CA ASP A 81 -5.25 -6.92 -8.04
C ASP A 81 -6.55 -6.40 -8.66
N GLN A 82 -7.41 -5.72 -7.88
CA GLN A 82 -8.62 -5.06 -8.40
C GLN A 82 -8.29 -3.91 -9.34
N ILE A 83 -7.30 -3.07 -9.01
CA ILE A 83 -6.85 -1.97 -9.87
C ILE A 83 -6.25 -2.54 -11.17
N HIS A 84 -5.45 -3.59 -11.09
CA HIS A 84 -4.88 -4.23 -12.26
C HIS A 84 -5.97 -4.79 -13.18
N ALA A 85 -6.97 -5.47 -12.65
CA ALA A 85 -8.11 -5.96 -13.42
C ALA A 85 -8.99 -4.81 -13.99
N ALA A 86 -9.06 -3.68 -13.32
CA ALA A 86 -9.82 -2.52 -13.78
C ALA A 86 -9.28 -1.93 -15.10
N ARG A 87 -7.99 -2.18 -15.43
CA ARG A 87 -7.33 -1.73 -16.67
C ARG A 87 -8.05 -2.22 -17.93
N ASP A 88 -8.67 -3.39 -17.87
CA ASP A 88 -9.41 -3.99 -18.99
C ASP A 88 -10.77 -3.31 -19.22
N ARG A 89 -11.27 -2.56 -18.25
CA ARG A 89 -12.57 -1.89 -18.30
C ARG A 89 -12.47 -0.40 -18.60
N LYS A 90 -11.53 0.29 -17.92
CA LYS A 90 -11.27 1.72 -18.08
C LYS A 90 -9.79 2.00 -17.88
N ARG A 91 -9.28 3.03 -18.57
CA ARG A 91 -7.90 3.48 -18.31
C ARG A 91 -7.78 3.97 -16.86
N VAL A 92 -6.83 3.41 -16.11
CA VAL A 92 -6.50 3.82 -14.75
C VAL A 92 -5.09 4.42 -14.77
N VAL A 93 -4.95 5.66 -14.35
CA VAL A 93 -3.66 6.35 -14.26
C VAL A 93 -3.34 6.62 -12.80
N ALA A 94 -2.17 6.25 -12.35
CA ALA A 94 -1.65 6.67 -11.06
C ALA A 94 -0.85 7.97 -11.24
N TYR A 95 -1.28 9.04 -10.59
CA TYR A 95 -0.55 10.29 -10.53
C TYR A 95 0.07 10.45 -9.15
N ILE A 96 1.40 10.54 -9.09
CA ILE A 96 2.17 10.75 -7.86
C ILE A 96 2.61 12.20 -7.84
N GLY A 97 1.93 13.02 -7.02
CA GLY A 97 2.22 14.45 -6.92
C GLY A 97 3.16 14.83 -5.77
N GLY A 98 3.38 13.91 -4.82
CA GLY A 98 4.26 14.08 -3.67
C GLY A 98 5.02 12.79 -3.39
N THR A 99 4.47 11.92 -2.57
CA THR A 99 5.08 10.62 -2.25
C THR A 99 4.19 9.47 -2.71
N GLY A 100 4.78 8.50 -3.38
CA GLY A 100 4.16 7.23 -3.72
C GLY A 100 5.04 6.07 -3.28
N ALA A 101 5.11 5.81 -1.97
CA ALA A 101 6.08 4.90 -1.40
C ALA A 101 5.43 3.61 -0.85
N SER A 102 6.20 2.51 -0.82
CA SER A 102 5.80 1.25 -0.19
C SER A 102 4.43 0.76 -0.70
N ALA A 103 3.46 0.54 0.17
CA ALA A 103 2.10 0.13 -0.21
C ALA A 103 1.45 1.06 -1.25
N ALA A 104 1.73 2.36 -1.22
CA ALA A 104 1.23 3.32 -2.21
C ALA A 104 1.88 3.12 -3.59
N TYR A 105 3.16 2.75 -3.63
CA TYR A 105 3.81 2.37 -4.89
C TYR A 105 3.25 1.07 -5.45
N TRP A 106 2.96 0.08 -4.60
CA TRP A 106 2.29 -1.15 -5.04
C TRP A 106 0.94 -0.86 -5.69
N ILE A 107 0.13 0.03 -5.07
CA ILE A 107 -1.13 0.50 -5.63
C ILE A 107 -0.89 1.21 -6.98
N ALA A 108 0.09 2.12 -7.04
CA ALA A 108 0.42 2.86 -8.26
C ALA A 108 0.85 1.92 -9.40
N SER A 109 1.69 0.93 -9.11
CA SER A 109 2.19 -0.02 -10.11
C SER A 109 1.09 -0.83 -10.79
N ALA A 110 -0.05 -1.01 -10.12
CA ALA A 110 -1.19 -1.74 -10.65
C ALA A 110 -2.03 -0.95 -11.67
N ALA A 111 -1.81 0.35 -11.80
CA ALA A 111 -2.47 1.20 -12.79
C ALA A 111 -1.98 0.89 -14.22
N SER A 112 -2.68 1.42 -15.23
CA SER A 112 -2.28 1.30 -16.64
C SER A 112 -1.01 2.09 -16.94
N GLU A 113 -0.78 3.16 -16.18
CA GLU A 113 0.33 4.10 -16.36
C GLU A 113 0.60 4.82 -15.04
N ILE A 114 1.88 5.10 -14.77
CA ILE A 114 2.31 5.95 -13.66
C ILE A 114 2.82 7.27 -14.23
N VAL A 115 2.30 8.36 -13.74
CA VAL A 115 2.74 9.73 -14.04
C VAL A 115 3.20 10.35 -12.72
N MET A 116 4.38 10.97 -12.72
CA MET A 116 4.96 11.57 -11.52
C MET A 116 5.29 13.04 -11.76
N ASP A 117 5.15 13.84 -10.71
CA ASP A 117 5.80 15.14 -10.64
C ASP A 117 7.33 14.94 -10.59
N GLU A 118 8.09 15.85 -11.21
CA GLU A 118 9.55 15.74 -11.26
C GLU A 118 10.23 15.73 -9.89
N THR A 119 9.58 16.28 -8.88
CA THR A 119 10.06 16.33 -7.49
C THR A 119 9.42 15.27 -6.59
N ALA A 120 8.46 14.50 -7.09
CA ALA A 120 7.82 13.43 -6.34
C ALA A 120 8.78 12.28 -6.01
N LEU A 121 8.48 11.57 -4.94
CA LEU A 121 9.25 10.42 -4.47
C LEU A 121 8.47 9.13 -4.70
N ALA A 122 9.14 8.11 -5.27
CA ALA A 122 8.55 6.80 -5.47
C ALA A 122 9.51 5.67 -5.08
N GLY A 123 8.97 4.50 -4.79
CA GLY A 123 9.78 3.32 -4.44
C GLY A 123 9.47 2.80 -3.04
N SER A 124 10.51 2.60 -2.22
CA SER A 124 10.39 1.92 -0.92
C SER A 124 9.71 0.55 -1.05
N ILE A 125 10.18 -0.23 -2.05
CA ILE A 125 9.65 -1.58 -2.33
C ILE A 125 10.26 -2.53 -1.31
N GLY A 126 9.43 -2.98 -0.37
CA GLY A 126 9.86 -3.87 0.71
C GLY A 126 8.89 -3.86 1.88
N VAL A 127 9.13 -4.77 2.82
CA VAL A 127 8.34 -4.92 4.05
C VAL A 127 9.26 -4.74 5.24
N VAL A 128 8.81 -4.03 6.25
CA VAL A 128 9.53 -3.84 7.50
C VAL A 128 8.64 -4.18 8.69
N VAL A 129 9.20 -4.84 9.68
CA VAL A 129 8.61 -5.01 11.01
C VAL A 129 9.53 -4.36 12.02
N GLU A 130 9.00 -3.41 12.75
CA GLU A 130 9.69 -2.76 13.86
C GLU A 130 9.12 -3.27 15.18
N ALA A 131 10.00 -3.67 16.10
CA ALA A 131 9.62 -4.08 17.43
C ALA A 131 10.60 -3.51 18.46
N VAL A 132 10.06 -2.95 19.53
CA VAL A 132 10.86 -2.51 20.68
C VAL A 132 10.83 -3.60 21.73
N VAL A 133 12.01 -4.19 22.01
CA VAL A 133 12.18 -5.15 23.10
C VAL A 133 12.61 -4.36 24.34
N GLY A 134 11.66 -4.14 25.25
CA GLY A 134 11.91 -3.43 26.52
C GLY A 134 12.53 -4.36 27.58
N GLY A 135 13.40 -3.79 28.42
CA GLY A 135 13.86 -4.43 29.66
C GLY A 135 12.72 -4.54 30.70
N GLU A 136 13.01 -5.16 31.84
CA GLU A 136 12.10 -5.55 32.90
C GLU A 136 10.93 -4.58 33.17
N GLU A 137 9.72 -5.15 33.30
CA GLU A 137 8.50 -4.40 33.61
C GLU A 137 8.65 -3.60 34.92
N THR A 138 8.53 -2.29 34.84
CA THR A 138 8.80 -1.30 35.89
C THR A 138 7.83 -1.32 37.08
N ASN A 139 6.90 -2.29 37.19
CA ASN A 139 5.88 -2.30 38.25
C ASN A 139 5.83 -3.59 39.09
N GLY A 140 6.91 -4.36 39.15
CA GLY A 140 6.94 -5.58 39.97
C GLY A 140 5.98 -6.71 39.50
N ARG A 141 5.32 -6.54 38.36
CA ARG A 141 4.48 -7.55 37.74
C ARG A 141 5.34 -8.41 36.80
N LYS A 142 5.26 -9.72 36.98
CA LYS A 142 5.91 -10.68 36.08
C LYS A 142 4.90 -11.18 35.06
N ARG A 143 5.21 -11.13 33.79
CA ARG A 143 4.43 -11.72 32.71
C ARG A 143 4.93 -13.12 32.42
N TYR A 144 4.03 -14.11 32.46
CA TYR A 144 4.33 -15.47 32.03
C TYR A 144 3.59 -15.75 30.74
N GLN A 145 4.30 -16.31 29.76
CA GLN A 145 3.71 -16.78 28.50
C GLN A 145 3.88 -18.30 28.45
N ILE A 146 2.75 -18.98 28.24
CA ILE A 146 2.74 -20.44 28.10
C ILE A 146 2.10 -20.74 26.75
N VAL A 147 2.89 -21.34 25.87
CA VAL A 147 2.42 -21.78 24.53
C VAL A 147 2.25 -23.29 24.50
N SER A 148 1.36 -23.78 23.66
CA SER A 148 1.15 -25.20 23.50
C SER A 148 2.38 -25.87 22.86
N ARG A 149 2.64 -27.11 23.26
CA ARG A 149 3.78 -27.93 22.80
C ARG A 149 3.89 -28.04 21.27
N ASN A 150 2.75 -28.04 20.57
CA ASN A 150 2.68 -28.16 19.12
C ASN A 150 2.71 -26.82 18.38
N ALA A 151 2.92 -25.70 19.07
CA ALA A 151 2.99 -24.38 18.48
C ALA A 151 4.12 -23.52 19.08
N PRO A 152 5.39 -23.98 19.04
CA PRO A 152 6.52 -23.30 19.66
C PRO A 152 6.72 -21.88 19.11
N ASN A 153 6.43 -21.66 17.84
CA ASN A 153 6.60 -20.37 17.17
C ASN A 153 5.41 -19.41 17.33
N LYS A 154 4.40 -19.76 18.15
CA LYS A 154 3.25 -18.87 18.35
C LYS A 154 3.61 -17.55 19.04
N ARG A 155 4.69 -17.55 19.79
CA ARG A 155 5.30 -16.39 20.45
C ARG A 155 6.82 -16.51 20.33
N VAL A 156 7.41 -15.82 19.37
CA VAL A 156 8.85 -15.76 19.22
C VAL A 156 9.44 -14.69 20.13
N ASP A 157 10.61 -14.96 20.68
CA ASP A 157 11.33 -13.99 21.51
C ASP A 157 12.27 -13.16 20.61
N LEU A 158 11.87 -11.92 20.35
CA LEU A 158 12.64 -11.00 19.49
C LEU A 158 13.96 -10.53 20.14
N ALA A 159 14.18 -10.78 21.43
CA ALA A 159 15.48 -10.55 22.04
C ALA A 159 16.53 -11.56 21.54
N THR A 160 16.10 -12.74 21.07
CA THR A 160 16.99 -13.79 20.54
C THR A 160 17.20 -13.64 19.04
N GLU A 161 18.33 -14.13 18.54
CA GLU A 161 18.63 -14.20 17.11
C GLU A 161 17.66 -15.13 16.38
N GLU A 162 17.37 -16.30 16.96
CA GLU A 162 16.40 -17.26 16.41
C GLU A 162 15.01 -16.66 16.26
N GLY A 163 14.53 -15.93 17.27
CA GLY A 163 13.23 -15.25 17.21
C GLY A 163 13.18 -14.18 16.12
N ARG A 164 14.24 -13.41 15.95
CA ARG A 164 14.34 -12.42 14.87
C ARG A 164 14.40 -13.09 13.50
N ALA A 165 15.18 -14.16 13.35
CA ALA A 165 15.24 -14.93 12.10
C ALA A 165 13.87 -15.48 11.72
N LYS A 166 13.09 -15.97 12.68
CA LYS A 166 11.75 -16.51 12.44
C LYS A 166 10.75 -15.45 12.00
N VAL A 167 10.84 -14.23 12.52
CA VAL A 167 10.04 -13.10 12.02
C VAL A 167 10.54 -12.67 10.65
N GLY A 168 11.85 -12.69 10.42
CA GLY A 168 12.50 -12.40 9.14
C GLY A 168 11.91 -13.25 8.00
N GLU A 169 11.77 -14.56 8.18
CA GLU A 169 11.14 -15.45 7.18
C GLU A 169 9.74 -14.96 6.74
N THR A 170 8.95 -14.41 7.67
CA THR A 170 7.62 -13.88 7.34
C THR A 170 7.71 -12.56 6.59
N VAL A 171 8.63 -11.69 6.98
CA VAL A 171 8.88 -10.40 6.33
C VAL A 171 9.37 -10.62 4.90
N ASP A 172 10.31 -11.55 4.71
CA ASP A 172 10.85 -11.93 3.40
C ASP A 172 9.75 -12.48 2.49
N ALA A 173 8.92 -13.39 2.98
CA ALA A 173 7.80 -13.94 2.21
C ALA A 173 6.80 -12.86 1.77
N MET A 174 6.53 -11.86 2.62
CA MET A 174 5.69 -10.72 2.23
C MET A 174 6.39 -9.82 1.20
N GLY A 175 7.70 -9.62 1.35
CA GLY A 175 8.54 -8.89 0.42
C GLY A 175 8.55 -9.53 -0.96
N ASP A 176 8.69 -10.85 -1.04
CA ASP A 176 8.64 -11.62 -2.29
C ASP A 176 7.31 -11.46 -3.02
N VAL A 177 6.19 -11.47 -2.29
CA VAL A 177 4.87 -11.18 -2.88
C VAL A 177 4.81 -9.77 -3.44
N PHE A 178 5.33 -8.77 -2.71
CA PHE A 178 5.36 -7.39 -3.19
C PHE A 178 6.17 -7.27 -4.49
N VAL A 179 7.39 -7.79 -4.52
CA VAL A 179 8.26 -7.80 -5.69
C VAL A 179 7.58 -8.47 -6.89
N ALA A 180 7.04 -9.68 -6.70
CA ALA A 180 6.37 -10.42 -7.76
C ALA A 180 5.16 -9.66 -8.34
N LYS A 181 4.39 -8.99 -7.49
CA LYS A 181 3.22 -8.21 -7.93
C LYS A 181 3.61 -6.94 -8.66
N VAL A 182 4.63 -6.22 -8.20
CA VAL A 182 5.17 -5.05 -8.91
C VAL A 182 5.74 -5.47 -10.26
N ALA A 183 6.52 -6.55 -10.32
CA ALA A 183 7.05 -7.13 -11.55
C ALA A 183 5.95 -7.43 -12.57
N ARG A 184 4.92 -8.16 -12.15
CA ARG A 184 3.74 -8.44 -12.98
C ARG A 184 3.08 -7.16 -13.50
N ASN A 185 2.87 -6.19 -12.62
CA ASN A 185 2.15 -4.95 -12.92
C ASN A 185 2.89 -4.11 -13.97
N LEU A 186 4.22 -4.04 -13.85
CA LEU A 186 5.09 -3.25 -14.72
C LEU A 186 5.58 -4.04 -15.95
N GLY A 187 5.38 -5.35 -16.00
CA GLY A 187 5.85 -6.21 -17.09
C GLY A 187 7.37 -6.37 -17.13
N VAL A 188 8.01 -6.43 -15.96
CA VAL A 188 9.45 -6.64 -15.80
C VAL A 188 9.73 -7.94 -15.05
N GLU A 189 10.97 -8.43 -15.14
CA GLU A 189 11.37 -9.61 -14.36
C GLU A 189 11.51 -9.24 -12.87
N PRO A 190 11.10 -10.15 -11.94
CA PRO A 190 11.13 -9.88 -10.49
C PRO A 190 12.51 -9.47 -9.97
N GLU A 191 13.57 -10.01 -10.55
CA GLU A 191 14.97 -9.74 -10.16
C GLU A 191 15.36 -8.26 -10.36
N HIS A 192 14.72 -7.54 -11.27
CA HIS A 192 15.00 -6.13 -11.53
C HIS A 192 14.27 -5.18 -10.59
N VAL A 193 13.20 -5.62 -9.95
CA VAL A 193 12.36 -4.76 -9.09
C VAL A 193 13.12 -4.18 -7.89
N PRO A 194 13.96 -4.94 -7.16
CA PRO A 194 14.73 -4.38 -6.05
C PRO A 194 15.66 -3.24 -6.49
N GLU A 195 16.34 -3.38 -7.63
CA GLU A 195 17.23 -2.35 -8.17
C GLU A 195 16.45 -1.12 -8.63
N MET A 196 15.33 -1.31 -9.32
CA MET A 196 14.43 -0.22 -9.73
C MET A 196 13.95 0.61 -8.53
N GLY A 197 13.66 -0.07 -7.41
CA GLY A 197 13.24 0.54 -6.14
C GLY A 197 14.39 0.95 -5.23
N ASP A 198 15.63 1.04 -5.73
CA ASP A 198 16.81 1.38 -4.95
C ASP A 198 16.96 0.52 -3.66
N PHE A 199 16.69 -0.79 -3.79
CA PHE A 199 16.73 -1.77 -2.70
C PHE A 199 15.94 -1.34 -1.45
N GLY A 200 14.76 -0.77 -1.65
CA GLY A 200 13.88 -0.27 -0.59
C GLY A 200 14.03 1.23 -0.31
N GLY A 201 14.88 1.93 -1.07
CA GLY A 201 15.01 3.37 -1.03
C GLY A 201 13.91 4.10 -1.81
N LEU A 202 14.11 5.39 -1.98
CA LEU A 202 13.20 6.27 -2.74
C LEU A 202 13.95 6.88 -3.92
N ARG A 203 13.28 6.98 -5.06
CA ARG A 203 13.76 7.71 -6.24
C ARG A 203 12.94 8.97 -6.45
N VAL A 204 13.62 10.02 -6.93
CA VAL A 204 12.97 11.27 -7.33
C VAL A 204 12.37 11.10 -8.71
N GLY A 205 11.20 11.67 -8.96
CA GLY A 205 10.43 11.52 -10.20
C GLY A 205 11.19 11.82 -11.49
N ALA A 206 12.15 12.74 -11.47
CA ALA A 206 13.02 13.03 -12.62
C ALA A 206 14.00 11.87 -12.96
N ALA A 207 14.17 10.88 -12.06
CA ALA A 207 15.09 9.75 -12.20
C ALA A 207 14.41 8.39 -11.97
N ALA A 208 13.08 8.38 -11.82
CA ALA A 208 12.29 7.17 -11.53
C ALA A 208 11.81 6.46 -12.80
#